data_d24f1b1373a291a4c80df37bc6f2b4e6
#
_entry.id   d24f1b1373a291a4c80df37bc6f2b4e6
#
_cell.length_a   1.000
_cell.length_b   1.000
_cell.length_c   1.000
_cell.angle_alpha   90.00
_cell.angle_beta   90.00
_cell.angle_gamma   90.00
#
_symmetry.space_group_name_H-M   'P 1'
#
loop_
_entity.id
_entity.type
_entity.pdbx_description
1 polymer ?
#
loop_
_entity_poly.entity_id
_entity_poly.type
_entity_poly.pdbx_seq_one_letter_code
_entity_poly.pdbx_strand_id
1 'polypeptide(L)'
;MKKIILTGDRPTGRLHVGHYVGSLKERVRLQNSGEYDEIYVMIADAQALTDNADNPEKVRQNILQVALDYLACGIDPAKTHIFIQSMVPELTELSFYYMNLVTVSRLQRNPTVKSEIHMRNFETSIPVGFFCYPISQAADITAFHATTVPAGEDQKPMIEQCCEIVRKFNAVYGDTLTEPEIVLPQNAACLRLPGTDGKAKMSKSLGNCIYLSEIGRAHV
;
A
#
# COMPACT_ATOMS: atom_id res chain seq x y z
N MET A 1 -4.78 -23.34 -7.15
CA MET A 1 -3.83 -22.22 -6.96
C MET A 1 -4.03 -21.72 -5.53
N LYS A 2 -2.96 -21.42 -4.80
CA LYS A 2 -3.07 -20.82 -3.45
C LYS A 2 -3.72 -19.44 -3.55
N LYS A 3 -4.58 -19.11 -2.58
CA LYS A 3 -5.14 -17.77 -2.42
C LYS A 3 -4.24 -16.97 -1.49
N ILE A 4 -3.56 -15.98 -2.01
CA ILE A 4 -2.56 -15.19 -1.29
C ILE A 4 -2.98 -13.73 -1.27
N ILE A 5 -2.99 -13.13 -0.08
CA ILE A 5 -3.20 -11.69 0.09
C ILE A 5 -1.84 -10.99 0.24
N LEU A 6 -1.67 -9.87 -0.46
CA LEU A 6 -0.65 -8.87 -0.12
C LEU A 6 -1.33 -7.50 0.07
N THR A 7 -0.97 -6.84 1.15
CA THR A 7 -1.41 -5.48 1.47
C THR A 7 -0.32 -4.80 2.31
N GLY A 8 -0.43 -3.50 2.53
CA GLY A 8 0.54 -2.79 3.35
C GLY A 8 0.24 -1.32 3.49
N ASP A 9 1.05 -0.64 4.31
CA ASP A 9 0.99 0.80 4.51
C ASP A 9 2.39 1.40 4.49
N ARG A 10 2.50 2.64 4.00
CA ARG A 10 3.73 3.42 4.05
C ARG A 10 3.92 4.01 5.46
N PRO A 11 5.07 3.82 6.11
CA PRO A 11 5.35 4.34 7.44
C PRO A 11 5.68 5.85 7.41
N THR A 12 4.76 6.66 6.89
CA THR A 12 4.88 8.13 6.80
C THR A 12 4.34 8.86 8.03
N GLY A 13 4.00 8.13 9.08
CA GLY A 13 3.48 8.59 10.36
C GLY A 13 2.61 7.51 11.00
N ARG A 14 2.28 7.69 12.27
CA ARG A 14 1.38 6.79 13.03
C ARG A 14 0.06 6.58 12.31
N LEU A 15 -0.56 5.41 12.47
CA LEU A 15 -1.87 5.13 11.90
C LEU A 15 -2.97 5.84 12.73
N HIS A 16 -4.09 6.14 12.09
CA HIS A 16 -5.24 6.80 12.71
C HIS A 16 -6.52 6.01 12.49
N VAL A 17 -7.59 6.37 13.17
CA VAL A 17 -8.89 5.68 13.09
C VAL A 17 -9.37 5.48 11.65
N GLY A 18 -9.08 6.42 10.76
CA GLY A 18 -9.40 6.26 9.32
C GLY A 18 -8.71 5.07 8.66
N HIS A 19 -7.45 4.74 9.05
CA HIS A 19 -6.77 3.52 8.56
C HIS A 19 -7.41 2.27 9.18
N TYR A 20 -7.78 2.32 10.46
CA TYR A 20 -8.43 1.20 11.12
C TYR A 20 -9.73 0.83 10.42
N VAL A 21 -10.62 1.81 10.27
CA VAL A 21 -11.96 1.58 9.68
C VAL A 21 -11.87 1.27 8.18
N GLY A 22 -11.00 1.99 7.46
CA GLY A 22 -10.88 1.87 6.00
C GLY A 22 -10.08 0.65 5.52
N SER A 23 -9.25 0.05 6.36
CA SER A 23 -8.31 -0.98 5.92
C SER A 23 -8.05 -2.07 6.97
N LEU A 24 -7.53 -1.72 8.17
CA LEU A 24 -7.05 -2.72 9.12
C LEU A 24 -8.15 -3.68 9.61
N LYS A 25 -9.35 -3.14 9.87
CA LYS A 25 -10.50 -3.96 10.27
C LYS A 25 -10.83 -5.03 9.23
N GLU A 26 -10.75 -4.69 7.94
CA GLU A 26 -11.00 -5.64 6.86
C GLU A 26 -9.85 -6.66 6.75
N ARG A 27 -8.60 -6.25 6.92
CA ARG A 27 -7.45 -7.17 6.96
C ARG A 27 -7.59 -8.21 8.07
N VAL A 28 -7.99 -7.79 9.27
CA VAL A 28 -8.25 -8.70 10.40
C VAL A 28 -9.42 -9.64 10.09
N ARG A 29 -10.47 -9.16 9.43
CA ARG A 29 -11.59 -10.01 8.99
C ARG A 29 -11.12 -11.07 8.00
N LEU A 30 -10.35 -10.67 6.98
CA LEU A 30 -9.80 -11.59 5.98
C LEU A 30 -8.84 -12.60 6.61
N GLN A 31 -7.98 -12.15 7.55
CA GLN A 31 -7.09 -13.03 8.32
C GLN A 31 -7.86 -14.15 9.06
N ASN A 32 -9.02 -13.84 9.58
CA ASN A 32 -9.80 -14.77 10.38
C ASN A 32 -10.88 -15.51 9.58
N SER A 33 -11.03 -15.24 8.28
CA SER A 33 -12.04 -15.87 7.42
C SER A 33 -11.73 -17.33 7.11
N GLY A 34 -10.46 -17.73 7.10
CA GLY A 34 -10.02 -19.03 6.63
C GLY A 34 -10.08 -19.22 5.11
N GLU A 35 -10.35 -18.16 4.35
CA GLU A 35 -10.49 -18.20 2.88
C GLU A 35 -9.15 -18.12 2.14
N TYR A 36 -8.08 -17.72 2.82
CA TYR A 36 -6.76 -17.45 2.25
C TYR A 36 -5.71 -18.36 2.86
N ASP A 37 -4.83 -18.89 2.02
CA ASP A 37 -3.76 -19.78 2.42
C ASP A 37 -2.59 -19.02 3.07
N GLU A 38 -2.30 -17.81 2.57
CA GLU A 38 -1.22 -16.96 3.06
C GLU A 38 -1.64 -15.47 3.03
N ILE A 39 -1.19 -14.73 4.03
CA ILE A 39 -1.45 -13.29 4.12
C ILE A 39 -0.15 -12.58 4.45
N TYR A 40 0.21 -11.61 3.61
CA TYR A 40 1.38 -10.77 3.76
C TYR A 40 0.95 -9.32 4.01
N VAL A 41 1.47 -8.73 5.08
CA VAL A 41 1.24 -7.32 5.42
C VAL A 41 2.58 -6.60 5.45
N MET A 42 2.78 -5.74 4.46
CA MET A 42 4.03 -5.03 4.23
C MET A 42 4.05 -3.69 4.96
N ILE A 43 5.18 -3.35 5.56
CA ILE A 43 5.54 -1.99 5.94
C ILE A 43 6.40 -1.43 4.81
N ALA A 44 5.80 -0.58 3.97
CA ALA A 44 6.38 -0.12 2.71
C ALA A 44 7.30 1.09 2.92
N ASP A 45 8.45 0.85 3.56
CA ASP A 45 9.41 1.89 3.93
C ASP A 45 10.18 2.45 2.73
N ALA A 46 10.61 1.62 1.79
CA ALA A 46 11.24 2.07 0.56
C ALA A 46 10.26 2.88 -0.31
N GLN A 47 9.00 2.44 -0.41
CA GLN A 47 7.93 3.19 -1.07
C GLN A 47 7.66 4.54 -0.38
N ALA A 48 7.79 4.62 0.95
CA ALA A 48 7.60 5.86 1.69
C ALA A 48 8.65 6.93 1.34
N LEU A 49 9.85 6.53 0.95
CA LEU A 49 10.92 7.45 0.55
C LEU A 49 10.65 8.15 -0.79
N THR A 50 9.75 7.66 -1.62
CA THR A 50 9.45 8.26 -2.93
C THR A 50 8.93 9.70 -2.81
N ASP A 51 8.35 10.05 -1.67
CA ASP A 51 7.84 11.39 -1.36
C ASP A 51 8.26 11.91 0.05
N ASN A 52 9.22 11.24 0.69
CA ASN A 52 9.83 11.63 1.97
C ASN A 52 11.36 11.41 1.93
N ALA A 53 12.00 11.56 0.77
CA ALA A 53 13.44 11.33 0.61
C ALA A 53 14.29 12.32 1.42
N ASP A 54 13.78 13.50 1.68
CA ASP A 54 14.38 14.55 2.50
C ASP A 54 14.29 14.32 4.01
N ASN A 55 13.46 13.36 4.43
CA ASN A 55 13.27 13.04 5.85
C ASN A 55 13.22 11.52 6.12
N PRO A 56 14.32 10.78 5.87
CA PRO A 56 14.37 9.32 6.05
C PRO A 56 14.19 8.90 7.51
N GLU A 57 14.59 9.76 8.46
CA GLU A 57 14.43 9.46 9.88
C GLU A 57 12.96 9.37 10.30
N LYS A 58 12.11 10.21 9.73
CA LYS A 58 10.66 10.10 9.90
C LYS A 58 10.14 8.72 9.48
N VAL A 59 10.61 8.20 8.34
CA VAL A 59 10.21 6.87 7.84
C VAL A 59 10.70 5.80 8.81
N ARG A 60 11.97 5.84 9.22
CA ARG A 60 12.59 4.88 10.13
C ARG A 60 11.85 4.77 11.46
N GLN A 61 11.55 5.91 12.09
CA GLN A 61 10.83 5.96 13.37
C GLN A 61 9.41 5.41 13.29
N ASN A 62 8.75 5.56 12.13
CA ASN A 62 7.38 5.10 11.95
C ASN A 62 7.25 3.62 11.55
N ILE A 63 8.34 2.93 11.18
CA ILE A 63 8.30 1.48 10.92
C ILE A 63 7.80 0.74 12.16
N LEU A 64 8.43 0.98 13.32
CA LEU A 64 8.03 0.34 14.57
C LEU A 64 6.62 0.76 15.01
N GLN A 65 6.25 2.03 14.82
CA GLN A 65 4.92 2.52 15.20
C GLN A 65 3.82 1.83 14.38
N VAL A 66 4.02 1.68 13.07
CA VAL A 66 3.07 0.98 12.20
C VAL A 66 2.98 -0.50 12.55
N ALA A 67 4.10 -1.16 12.86
CA ALA A 67 4.09 -2.55 13.33
C ALA A 67 3.29 -2.72 14.63
N LEU A 68 3.48 -1.83 15.60
CA LEU A 68 2.72 -1.83 16.86
C LEU A 68 1.23 -1.58 16.62
N ASP A 69 0.88 -0.64 15.73
CA ASP A 69 -0.50 -0.37 15.36
C ASP A 69 -1.17 -1.60 14.71
N TYR A 70 -0.44 -2.35 13.86
CA TYR A 70 -0.95 -3.59 13.27
C TYR A 70 -1.30 -4.63 14.34
N LEU A 71 -0.37 -4.88 15.26
CA LEU A 71 -0.58 -5.84 16.36
C LEU A 71 -1.73 -5.41 17.28
N ALA A 72 -1.76 -4.13 17.64
CA ALA A 72 -2.81 -3.57 18.49
C ALA A 72 -4.21 -3.65 17.85
N CYS A 73 -4.28 -3.58 16.50
CA CYS A 73 -5.54 -3.72 15.76
C CYS A 73 -5.97 -5.17 15.53
N GLY A 74 -5.16 -6.15 15.91
CA GLY A 74 -5.50 -7.57 15.84
C GLY A 74 -4.92 -8.33 14.65
N ILE A 75 -3.92 -7.75 13.96
CA ILE A 75 -3.09 -8.54 13.02
C ILE A 75 -2.27 -9.53 13.86
N ASP A 76 -2.46 -10.81 13.63
CA ASP A 76 -1.87 -11.92 14.37
C ASP A 76 -0.66 -12.48 13.61
N PRO A 77 0.57 -12.36 14.15
CA PRO A 77 1.79 -12.87 13.51
C PRO A 77 1.80 -14.40 13.33
N ALA A 78 0.95 -15.14 14.05
CA ALA A 78 0.80 -16.58 13.86
C ALA A 78 0.01 -16.94 12.58
N LYS A 79 -0.72 -15.98 12.01
CA LYS A 79 -1.59 -16.16 10.84
C LYS A 79 -1.16 -15.30 9.65
N THR A 80 -0.39 -14.24 9.90
CA THR A 80 -0.06 -13.20 8.92
C THR A 80 1.43 -12.90 8.96
N HIS A 81 2.07 -12.91 7.81
CA HIS A 81 3.47 -12.53 7.66
C HIS A 81 3.58 -11.01 7.62
N ILE A 82 4.12 -10.40 8.67
CA ILE A 82 4.43 -8.97 8.69
C ILE A 82 5.90 -8.80 8.29
N PHE A 83 6.18 -7.96 7.30
CA PHE A 83 7.55 -7.71 6.84
C PHE A 83 7.79 -6.25 6.47
N ILE A 84 9.05 -5.87 6.45
CA ILE A 84 9.52 -4.54 6.03
C ILE A 84 10.02 -4.66 4.58
N GLN A 85 9.54 -3.80 3.70
CA GLN A 85 9.82 -3.85 2.26
C GLN A 85 11.33 -3.85 1.96
N SER A 86 12.09 -2.97 2.60
CA SER A 86 13.55 -2.85 2.38
C SER A 86 14.35 -4.08 2.85
N MET A 87 13.76 -4.95 3.66
CA MET A 87 14.38 -6.20 4.11
C MET A 87 14.26 -7.34 3.08
N VAL A 88 13.58 -7.09 1.96
CA VAL A 88 13.42 -8.02 0.83
C VAL A 88 13.99 -7.34 -0.43
N PRO A 89 15.32 -7.34 -0.61
CA PRO A 89 15.99 -6.61 -1.70
C PRO A 89 15.57 -7.09 -3.10
N GLU A 90 15.08 -8.31 -3.23
CA GLU A 90 14.58 -8.90 -4.46
C GLU A 90 13.40 -8.11 -5.05
N LEU A 91 12.64 -7.38 -4.23
CA LEU A 91 11.55 -6.50 -4.70
C LEU A 91 12.10 -5.35 -5.55
N THR A 92 13.26 -4.80 -5.16
CA THR A 92 13.95 -3.77 -5.92
C THR A 92 14.53 -4.33 -7.21
N GLU A 93 15.12 -5.51 -7.16
CA GLU A 93 15.65 -6.21 -8.34
C GLU A 93 14.53 -6.48 -9.35
N LEU A 94 13.41 -7.05 -8.90
CA LEU A 94 12.23 -7.33 -9.73
C LEU A 94 11.65 -6.05 -10.34
N SER A 95 11.62 -4.95 -9.58
CA SER A 95 11.19 -3.64 -10.07
C SER A 95 12.04 -3.18 -11.24
N PHE A 96 13.35 -3.39 -11.18
CA PHE A 96 14.25 -3.03 -12.27
C PHE A 96 13.98 -3.83 -13.55
N TYR A 97 13.70 -5.14 -13.43
CA TYR A 97 13.27 -5.93 -14.59
C TYR A 97 11.97 -5.40 -15.19
N TYR A 98 10.99 -5.05 -14.35
CA TYR A 98 9.70 -4.51 -14.83
C TYR A 98 9.82 -3.15 -15.49
N MET A 99 10.80 -2.31 -15.11
CA MET A 99 11.08 -1.04 -15.77
C MET A 99 11.37 -1.20 -17.27
N ASN A 100 11.88 -2.36 -17.70
CA ASN A 100 12.11 -2.67 -19.10
C ASN A 100 10.83 -3.05 -19.88
N LEU A 101 9.73 -3.32 -19.17
CA LEU A 101 8.45 -3.71 -19.75
C LEU A 101 7.42 -2.56 -19.78
N VAL A 102 7.70 -1.45 -19.09
CA VAL A 102 6.78 -0.32 -18.96
C VAL A 102 7.36 0.93 -19.61
N THR A 103 6.56 1.63 -20.39
CA THR A 103 6.99 2.90 -21.01
C THR A 103 6.64 4.11 -20.13
N VAL A 104 7.43 5.18 -20.24
CA VAL A 104 7.17 6.48 -19.61
C VAL A 104 5.74 6.96 -19.94
N SER A 105 5.35 6.85 -21.21
CA SER A 105 4.00 7.25 -21.66
C SER A 105 2.89 6.47 -20.98
N ARG A 106 3.13 5.20 -20.60
CA ARG A 106 2.13 4.39 -19.86
C ARG A 106 1.98 4.87 -18.43
N LEU A 107 3.09 5.16 -17.75
CA LEU A 107 3.09 5.74 -16.40
C LEU A 107 2.37 7.09 -16.38
N GLN A 108 2.68 7.97 -17.33
CA GLN A 108 2.03 9.28 -17.46
C GLN A 108 0.52 9.21 -17.65
N ARG A 109 0.00 8.14 -18.23
CA ARG A 109 -1.44 7.95 -18.43
C ARG A 109 -2.18 7.34 -17.24
N ASN A 110 -1.47 6.84 -16.23
CA ASN A 110 -2.12 6.29 -15.05
C ASN A 110 -2.88 7.40 -14.28
N PRO A 111 -4.21 7.27 -14.06
CA PRO A 111 -5.01 8.31 -13.44
C PRO A 111 -4.59 8.61 -11.99
N THR A 112 -4.22 7.59 -11.24
CA THR A 112 -3.77 7.73 -9.85
C THR A 112 -2.46 8.53 -9.79
N VAL A 113 -1.49 8.19 -10.65
CA VAL A 113 -0.20 8.92 -10.74
C VAL A 113 -0.44 10.39 -11.10
N LYS A 114 -1.31 10.67 -12.09
CA LYS A 114 -1.66 12.05 -12.46
C LYS A 114 -2.25 12.84 -11.31
N SER A 115 -3.21 12.26 -10.61
CA SER A 115 -3.86 12.89 -9.47
C SER A 115 -2.87 13.19 -8.35
N GLU A 116 -1.97 12.26 -8.06
CA GLU A 116 -0.98 12.42 -7.00
C GLU A 116 0.10 13.44 -7.36
N ILE A 117 0.56 13.49 -8.62
CA ILE A 117 1.48 14.52 -9.12
C ILE A 117 0.88 15.91 -8.86
N HIS A 118 -0.40 16.11 -9.21
CA HIS A 118 -1.09 17.38 -9.00
C HIS A 118 -1.23 17.72 -7.51
N MET A 119 -1.70 16.76 -6.69
CA MET A 119 -1.87 16.98 -5.25
C MET A 119 -0.56 17.33 -4.51
N ARG A 120 0.58 16.91 -5.05
CA ARG A 120 1.90 17.15 -4.45
C ARG A 120 2.68 18.31 -5.07
N ASN A 121 2.09 19.01 -6.05
CA ASN A 121 2.74 20.07 -6.81
C ASN A 121 4.06 19.62 -7.48
N PHE A 122 4.08 18.40 -8.02
CA PHE A 122 5.24 17.83 -8.72
C PHE A 122 5.24 18.11 -10.23
N GLU A 123 4.32 18.91 -10.77
CA GLU A 123 4.12 19.11 -12.21
C GLU A 123 5.38 19.54 -12.95
N THR A 124 6.22 20.34 -12.29
CA THR A 124 7.46 20.89 -12.90
C THR A 124 8.72 20.06 -12.59
N SER A 125 8.67 19.19 -11.57
CA SER A 125 9.82 18.42 -11.12
C SER A 125 9.38 17.13 -10.42
N ILE A 126 9.13 16.09 -11.21
CA ILE A 126 8.68 14.80 -10.70
C ILE A 126 9.90 13.98 -10.26
N PRO A 127 10.01 13.57 -8.98
CA PRO A 127 11.07 12.65 -8.58
C PRO A 127 10.93 11.31 -9.31
N VAL A 128 12.02 10.76 -9.82
CA VAL A 128 12.00 9.51 -10.60
C VAL A 128 11.43 8.36 -9.78
N GLY A 129 11.83 8.23 -8.50
CA GLY A 129 11.29 7.20 -7.62
C GLY A 129 9.78 7.31 -7.44
N PHE A 130 9.27 8.54 -7.29
CA PHE A 130 7.82 8.78 -7.24
C PHE A 130 7.14 8.42 -8.57
N PHE A 131 7.75 8.76 -9.70
CA PHE A 131 7.18 8.44 -11.01
C PHE A 131 7.13 6.94 -11.30
N CYS A 132 8.11 6.18 -10.78
CA CYS A 132 8.26 4.74 -11.00
C CYS A 132 7.55 3.87 -9.94
N TYR A 133 6.97 4.44 -8.86
CA TYR A 133 6.36 3.62 -7.80
C TYR A 133 5.28 2.63 -8.27
N PRO A 134 4.51 2.87 -9.35
CA PRO A 134 3.57 1.85 -9.83
C PRO A 134 4.25 0.55 -10.28
N ILE A 135 5.49 0.64 -10.72
CA ILE A 135 6.30 -0.52 -11.12
C ILE A 135 6.77 -1.28 -9.88
N SER A 136 7.28 -0.56 -8.87
CA SER A 136 7.70 -1.20 -7.61
C SER A 136 6.52 -1.82 -6.86
N GLN A 137 5.34 -1.18 -6.88
CA GLN A 137 4.12 -1.77 -6.30
C GLN A 137 3.71 -3.07 -7.02
N ALA A 138 3.87 -3.14 -8.33
CA ALA A 138 3.64 -4.38 -9.07
C ALA A 138 4.64 -5.47 -8.68
N ALA A 139 5.91 -5.13 -8.44
CA ALA A 139 6.91 -6.06 -7.95
C ALA A 139 6.58 -6.57 -6.54
N ASP A 140 6.17 -5.67 -5.63
CA ASP A 140 5.73 -6.05 -4.28
C ASP A 140 4.61 -7.12 -4.33
N ILE A 141 3.62 -6.91 -5.19
CA ILE A 141 2.46 -7.80 -5.32
C ILE A 141 2.85 -9.15 -5.93
N THR A 142 3.60 -9.13 -7.02
CA THR A 142 3.84 -10.33 -7.83
C THR A 142 4.95 -11.21 -7.29
N ALA A 143 5.92 -10.67 -6.53
CA ALA A 143 6.99 -11.44 -5.89
C ALA A 143 6.45 -12.52 -4.94
N PHE A 144 5.30 -12.26 -4.31
CA PHE A 144 4.64 -13.22 -3.41
C PHE A 144 3.52 -14.00 -4.11
N HIS A 145 3.38 -13.90 -5.43
CA HIS A 145 2.27 -14.48 -6.19
C HIS A 145 0.90 -14.12 -5.61
N ALA A 146 0.75 -12.89 -5.11
CA ALA A 146 -0.50 -12.45 -4.51
C ALA A 146 -1.64 -12.52 -5.53
N THR A 147 -2.69 -13.25 -5.17
CA THR A 147 -3.91 -13.35 -5.97
C THR A 147 -4.92 -12.26 -5.63
N THR A 148 -4.76 -11.64 -4.46
CA THR A 148 -5.74 -10.72 -3.90
C THR A 148 -5.06 -9.53 -3.23
N VAL A 149 -5.49 -8.33 -3.57
CA VAL A 149 -5.01 -7.08 -2.96
C VAL A 149 -6.21 -6.31 -2.38
N PRO A 150 -6.40 -6.34 -1.06
CA PRO A 150 -7.39 -5.49 -0.40
C PRO A 150 -6.96 -4.03 -0.46
N ALA A 151 -7.69 -3.20 -1.18
CA ALA A 151 -7.36 -1.79 -1.37
C ALA A 151 -8.60 -0.94 -1.66
N GLY A 152 -8.47 0.39 -1.54
CA GLY A 152 -9.50 1.34 -1.94
C GLY A 152 -9.67 1.41 -3.46
N GLU A 153 -10.78 1.97 -3.91
CA GLU A 153 -11.11 2.10 -5.33
C GLU A 153 -10.09 2.94 -6.12
N ASP A 154 -9.43 3.89 -5.46
CA ASP A 154 -8.36 4.72 -6.01
C ASP A 154 -7.12 3.89 -6.44
N GLN A 155 -6.96 2.67 -5.92
CA GLN A 155 -5.87 1.76 -6.28
C GLN A 155 -6.19 0.88 -7.52
N LYS A 156 -7.41 0.92 -8.01
CA LYS A 156 -7.82 0.11 -9.17
C LYS A 156 -6.94 0.31 -10.40
N PRO A 157 -6.57 1.56 -10.81
CA PRO A 157 -5.66 1.77 -11.92
C PRO A 157 -4.25 1.20 -11.69
N MET A 158 -3.84 1.06 -10.43
CA MET A 158 -2.55 0.48 -10.06
C MET A 158 -2.55 -1.04 -10.24
N ILE A 159 -3.64 -1.70 -9.83
CA ILE A 159 -3.79 -3.14 -10.01
C ILE A 159 -3.96 -3.48 -11.50
N GLU A 160 -4.70 -2.68 -12.26
CA GLU A 160 -4.79 -2.83 -13.72
C GLU A 160 -3.41 -2.75 -14.39
N GLN A 161 -2.58 -1.79 -13.97
CA GLN A 161 -1.21 -1.68 -14.48
C GLN A 161 -0.32 -2.85 -14.04
N CYS A 162 -0.50 -3.38 -12.84
CA CYS A 162 0.17 -4.59 -12.38
C CYS A 162 -0.19 -5.78 -13.29
N CYS A 163 -1.47 -6.00 -13.60
CA CYS A 163 -1.91 -7.05 -14.51
C CYS A 163 -1.32 -6.89 -15.93
N GLU A 164 -1.20 -5.64 -16.42
CA GLU A 164 -0.51 -5.39 -17.70
C GLU A 164 0.97 -5.82 -17.67
N ILE A 165 1.67 -5.56 -16.56
CA ILE A 165 3.06 -5.97 -16.37
C ILE A 165 3.15 -7.50 -16.35
N VAL A 166 2.28 -8.16 -15.58
CA VAL A 166 2.21 -9.64 -15.51
C VAL A 166 2.04 -10.25 -16.89
N ARG A 167 1.06 -9.76 -17.67
CA ARG A 167 0.81 -10.26 -19.03
C ARG A 167 2.02 -10.09 -19.95
N LYS A 168 2.67 -8.94 -19.90
CA LYS A 168 3.88 -8.69 -20.70
C LYS A 168 5.04 -9.58 -20.26
N PHE A 169 5.23 -9.73 -18.96
CA PHE A 169 6.27 -10.60 -18.41
C PHE A 169 6.04 -12.04 -18.85
N ASN A 170 4.86 -12.57 -18.65
CA ASN A 170 4.51 -13.94 -19.01
C ASN A 170 4.60 -14.18 -20.52
N ALA A 171 4.27 -13.19 -21.34
CA ALA A 171 4.42 -13.30 -22.81
C ALA A 171 5.89 -13.41 -23.26
N VAL A 172 6.82 -12.83 -22.51
CA VAL A 172 8.27 -12.84 -22.86
C VAL A 172 8.99 -14.02 -22.21
N TYR A 173 8.68 -14.31 -20.94
CA TYR A 173 9.46 -15.24 -20.10
C TYR A 173 8.72 -16.54 -19.78
N GLY A 174 7.47 -16.72 -20.26
CA GLY A 174 6.60 -17.85 -19.93
C GLY A 174 5.72 -17.59 -18.71
N ASP A 175 4.73 -18.45 -18.51
CA ASP A 175 3.75 -18.34 -17.41
C ASP A 175 4.41 -18.49 -16.03
N THR A 176 4.82 -17.37 -15.48
CA THR A 176 5.56 -17.30 -14.21
C THR A 176 4.79 -16.54 -13.13
N LEU A 177 4.18 -15.42 -13.51
CA LEU A 177 3.53 -14.49 -12.58
C LEU A 177 2.01 -14.67 -12.57
N THR A 178 1.37 -14.35 -11.45
CA THR A 178 -0.10 -14.40 -11.28
C THR A 178 -0.69 -12.99 -11.34
N GLU A 179 -1.78 -12.82 -12.09
CA GLU A 179 -2.53 -11.56 -12.08
C GLU A 179 -3.30 -11.41 -10.76
N PRO A 180 -3.13 -10.30 -10.03
CA PRO A 180 -3.88 -10.05 -8.81
C PRO A 180 -5.27 -9.47 -9.10
N GLU A 181 -6.21 -9.72 -8.18
CA GLU A 181 -7.52 -9.07 -8.14
C GLU A 181 -7.60 -8.09 -6.97
N ILE A 182 -8.25 -6.94 -7.20
CA ILE A 182 -8.55 -6.00 -6.12
C ILE A 182 -9.80 -6.45 -5.36
N VAL A 183 -9.72 -6.45 -4.02
CA VAL A 183 -10.89 -6.61 -3.15
C VAL A 183 -11.18 -5.29 -2.47
N LEU A 184 -12.36 -4.74 -2.75
CA LEU A 184 -12.82 -3.50 -2.17
C LEU A 184 -13.43 -3.74 -0.78
N PRO A 185 -13.27 -2.79 0.17
CA PRO A 185 -13.93 -2.89 1.47
C PRO A 185 -15.45 -3.01 1.33
N GLN A 186 -16.06 -3.92 2.07
CA GLN A 186 -17.51 -4.19 1.98
C GLN A 186 -18.38 -3.02 2.44
N ASN A 187 -17.86 -2.10 3.23
CA ASN A 187 -18.62 -0.99 3.80
C ASN A 187 -18.19 0.36 3.20
N ALA A 188 -18.99 0.88 2.27
CA ALA A 188 -18.75 2.17 1.61
C ALA A 188 -18.68 3.37 2.59
N ALA A 189 -19.39 3.32 3.73
CA ALA A 189 -19.34 4.36 4.76
C ALA A 189 -17.95 4.48 5.42
N CYS A 190 -17.14 3.41 5.37
CA CYS A 190 -15.79 3.38 5.93
C CYS A 190 -14.74 4.02 5.00
N LEU A 191 -15.05 4.23 3.73
CA LEU A 191 -14.08 4.69 2.73
C LEU A 191 -13.65 6.15 2.93
N ARG A 192 -14.42 6.96 3.63
CA ARG A 192 -14.15 8.39 3.79
C ARG A 192 -14.59 8.93 5.16
N LEU A 193 -13.87 8.52 6.21
CA LEU A 193 -14.13 9.05 7.55
C LEU A 193 -13.86 10.57 7.57
N PRO A 194 -14.79 11.41 8.06
CA PRO A 194 -14.54 12.84 8.23
C PRO A 194 -13.47 13.06 9.31
N GLY A 195 -12.68 14.10 9.14
CA GLY A 195 -11.76 14.57 10.17
C GLY A 195 -12.49 15.12 11.40
N THR A 196 -11.75 15.35 12.47
CA THR A 196 -12.29 15.96 13.71
C THR A 196 -12.81 17.39 13.51
N ASP A 197 -12.40 18.02 12.41
CA ASP A 197 -12.88 19.35 11.98
C ASP A 197 -14.26 19.32 11.29
N GLY A 198 -14.78 18.12 10.99
CA GLY A 198 -16.07 17.94 10.29
C GLY A 198 -16.10 18.41 8.82
N LYS A 199 -14.97 18.85 8.25
CA LYS A 199 -14.89 19.49 6.93
C LYS A 199 -14.24 18.61 5.88
N ALA A 200 -13.07 18.08 6.16
CA ALA A 200 -12.28 17.29 5.22
C ALA A 200 -12.21 15.82 5.63
N LYS A 201 -11.73 14.96 4.72
CA LYS A 201 -11.38 13.58 5.06
C LYS A 201 -10.29 13.60 6.14
N MET A 202 -10.39 12.66 7.10
CA MET A 202 -9.38 12.46 8.13
C MET A 202 -8.00 12.22 7.51
N SER A 203 -7.03 13.06 7.88
CA SER A 203 -5.69 13.05 7.29
C SER A 203 -4.64 13.55 8.27
N LYS A 204 -3.47 12.90 8.25
CA LYS A 204 -2.30 13.33 9.03
C LYS A 204 -1.82 14.74 8.65
N SER A 205 -1.80 15.04 7.36
CA SER A 205 -1.33 16.33 6.83
C SER A 205 -2.21 17.52 7.21
N LEU A 206 -3.48 17.26 7.50
CA LEU A 206 -4.43 18.29 7.94
C LEU A 206 -4.52 18.43 9.45
N GLY A 207 -3.85 17.54 10.22
CA GLY A 207 -3.90 17.56 11.68
C GLY A 207 -5.28 17.25 12.27
N ASN A 208 -6.22 16.73 11.47
CA ASN A 208 -7.60 16.48 11.83
C ASN A 208 -7.90 14.99 12.08
N CYS A 209 -6.91 14.22 12.54
CA CYS A 209 -7.04 12.79 12.76
C CYS A 209 -6.88 12.40 14.25
N ILE A 210 -7.49 11.28 14.63
CA ILE A 210 -7.31 10.61 15.92
C ILE A 210 -6.36 9.45 15.69
N TYR A 211 -5.18 9.48 16.31
CA TYR A 211 -4.20 8.41 16.18
C TYR A 211 -4.60 7.18 17.01
N LEU A 212 -4.31 5.98 16.50
CA LEU A 212 -4.63 4.73 17.19
C LEU A 212 -3.88 4.64 18.54
N SER A 213 -2.64 5.10 18.59
CA SER A 213 -1.82 5.13 19.80
C SER A 213 -2.27 6.17 20.85
N GLU A 214 -3.27 7.01 20.56
CA GLU A 214 -3.75 8.09 21.44
C GLU A 214 -5.20 7.88 21.92
N ILE A 215 -5.90 6.86 21.44
CA ILE A 215 -7.30 6.60 21.81
C ILE A 215 -7.49 6.49 23.33
N GLY A 216 -6.50 5.99 24.06
CA GLY A 216 -6.54 5.91 25.52
C GLY A 216 -6.33 7.24 26.26
N ARG A 217 -5.88 8.31 25.56
CA ARG A 217 -5.64 9.64 26.16
C ARG A 217 -6.82 10.61 25.99
N ALA A 218 -7.77 10.28 25.15
CA ALA A 218 -8.93 11.14 24.88
C ALA A 218 -9.97 11.20 26.02
N HIS A 219 -9.74 10.48 27.12
CA HIS A 219 -10.65 10.40 28.26
C HIS A 219 -10.01 10.88 29.59
N VAL A 220 -8.93 11.64 29.53
CA VAL A 220 -8.32 12.24 30.75
C VAL A 220 -8.46 13.75 30.71
#